data_9c59efe9f08449117890357a103a423d
#
_entry.id   9c59efe9f08449117890357a103a423d
#
_cell.length_a   1.000
_cell.length_b   1.000
_cell.length_c   1.000
_cell.angle_alpha   90.00
_cell.angle_beta   90.00
_cell.angle_gamma   90.00
#
_symmetry.space_group_name_H-M   'P 1'
#
loop_
_entity.id
_entity.type
_entity.pdbx_description
1 polymer ?
#
loop_
_entity_poly.entity_id
_entity_poly.type
_entity_poly.pdbx_seq_one_letter_code
_entity_poly.pdbx_strand_id
1 'polypeptide(L)'
;MKQGKLVRTRNVVEADEAINLLVTRPKEEMVGLGLLYGKPGLGKTTYATRIALQRNYVYLRLEATSTPKSFTIQLITGIYNYLNLEYPPLYGTTNAIFRRCMDEIEKHEDIVIIVDEIDYAFKQPQLLRTIRDIVDNTAAIVILV
;
A
#
# COMPACT_ATOMS: atom_id res chain seq x y z
N MET A 1 9.69 -18.86 -20.31
CA MET A 1 9.83 -17.99 -19.12
C MET A 1 9.22 -18.71 -17.93
N LYS A 2 9.94 -18.78 -16.85
CA LYS A 2 9.42 -19.40 -15.64
C LYS A 2 8.43 -18.46 -14.96
N GLN A 3 7.15 -18.73 -15.16
CA GLN A 3 6.10 -17.95 -14.49
C GLN A 3 6.23 -18.09 -12.98
N GLY A 4 6.01 -17.00 -12.30
CA GLY A 4 5.97 -17.00 -10.86
C GLY A 4 7.32 -16.94 -10.15
N LYS A 5 8.45 -16.91 -10.84
CA LYS A 5 9.76 -16.83 -10.20
C LYS A 5 10.40 -15.46 -10.39
N LEU A 6 10.59 -14.74 -9.30
CA LEU A 6 11.34 -13.49 -9.31
C LEU A 6 12.83 -13.79 -9.26
N VAL A 7 13.56 -13.27 -10.23
CA VAL A 7 15.04 -13.37 -10.23
C VAL A 7 15.58 -12.40 -9.18
N ARG A 8 16.39 -12.89 -8.27
CA ARG A 8 17.02 -12.04 -7.25
C ARG A 8 18.17 -11.26 -7.89
N THR A 9 17.86 -10.03 -8.25
CA THR A 9 18.86 -9.07 -8.72
C THR A 9 19.31 -8.20 -7.55
N ARG A 10 20.36 -7.40 -7.76
CA ARG A 10 20.82 -6.41 -6.78
C ARG A 10 19.68 -5.48 -6.37
N ASN A 11 18.84 -5.03 -7.33
CA ASN A 11 17.72 -4.13 -7.05
C ASN A 11 16.68 -4.78 -6.15
N VAL A 12 16.39 -6.06 -6.33
CA VAL A 12 15.47 -6.82 -5.48
C VAL A 12 16.02 -6.94 -4.06
N VAL A 13 17.30 -7.24 -3.92
CA VAL A 13 17.93 -7.34 -2.60
C VAL A 13 17.88 -6.00 -1.86
N GLU A 14 18.19 -4.91 -2.54
CA GLU A 14 18.13 -3.56 -1.96
C GLU A 14 16.70 -3.18 -1.55
N ALA A 15 15.71 -3.52 -2.37
CA ALA A 15 14.29 -3.28 -2.04
C ALA A 15 13.85 -4.10 -0.83
N ASP A 16 14.21 -5.38 -0.76
CA ASP A 16 13.91 -6.25 0.38
C ASP A 16 14.51 -5.69 1.67
N GLU A 17 15.76 -5.25 1.63
CA GLU A 17 16.45 -4.66 2.78
C GLU A 17 15.77 -3.37 3.23
N ALA A 18 15.37 -2.50 2.31
CA ALA A 18 14.68 -1.26 2.61
C ALA A 18 13.31 -1.52 3.28
N ILE A 19 12.56 -2.50 2.79
CA ILE A 19 11.29 -2.89 3.38
C ILE A 19 11.50 -3.47 4.78
N ASN A 20 12.50 -4.31 4.96
CA ASN A 20 12.81 -4.88 6.26
C ASN A 20 13.17 -3.80 7.28
N LEU A 21 13.89 -2.74 6.87
CA LEU A 21 14.17 -1.60 7.73
C LEU A 21 12.89 -0.85 8.13
N LEU A 22 11.95 -0.68 7.21
CA LEU A 22 10.66 -0.06 7.53
C LEU A 22 9.84 -0.90 8.51
N VAL A 23 9.78 -2.21 8.30
CA VAL A 23 9.01 -3.13 9.14
C VAL A 23 9.56 -3.17 10.57
N THR A 24 10.87 -3.06 10.72
CA THR A 24 11.53 -3.11 12.03
C THR A 24 11.81 -1.74 12.64
N ARG A 25 11.35 -0.66 12.00
CA ARG A 25 11.58 0.70 12.49
C ARG A 25 10.99 0.94 13.88
N PRO A 26 11.55 1.88 14.68
CA PRO A 26 10.87 2.35 15.88
C PRO A 26 9.62 3.16 15.49
N LYS A 27 8.45 2.58 15.72
CA LYS A 27 7.15 3.12 15.27
C LYS A 27 6.83 4.50 15.86
N GLU A 28 7.33 4.79 17.04
CA GLU A 28 7.10 6.07 17.71
C GLU A 28 7.97 7.20 17.18
N GLU A 29 9.10 6.88 16.56
CA GLU A 29 10.09 7.85 16.09
C GLU A 29 10.06 8.06 14.58
N MET A 30 9.58 7.09 13.82
CA MET A 30 9.63 7.10 12.35
C MET A 30 8.29 6.72 11.74
N VAL A 31 7.82 7.54 10.80
CA VAL A 31 6.66 7.18 9.99
C VAL A 31 6.99 5.99 9.07
N GLY A 32 6.00 5.18 8.76
CA GLY A 32 6.14 4.03 7.89
C GLY A 32 5.89 4.38 6.43
N LEU A 33 6.79 5.10 5.81
CA LEU A 33 6.65 5.48 4.40
C LEU A 33 7.90 5.09 3.63
N GLY A 34 7.69 4.30 2.57
CA GLY A 34 8.74 3.94 1.62
C GLY A 34 8.37 4.32 0.21
N LEU A 35 9.37 4.58 -0.61
CA LEU A 35 9.20 4.86 -2.03
C LEU A 35 10.10 3.94 -2.85
N LEU A 36 9.48 3.17 -3.73
CA LEU A 36 10.18 2.34 -4.69
C LEU A 36 10.12 3.03 -6.05
N TYR A 37 11.23 3.57 -6.50
CA TYR A 37 11.27 4.34 -7.73
C TYR A 37 12.35 3.80 -8.68
N GLY A 38 12.27 4.22 -9.93
CA GLY A 38 13.19 3.81 -10.97
C GLY A 38 12.60 4.02 -12.34
N LYS A 39 13.38 3.71 -13.37
CA LYS A 39 12.92 3.84 -14.75
C LYS A 39 11.77 2.88 -15.06
N PRO A 40 10.83 3.23 -15.94
CA PRO A 40 9.80 2.29 -16.42
C PRO A 40 10.45 1.01 -16.98
N GLY A 41 9.80 -0.11 -16.74
CA GLY A 41 10.30 -1.40 -17.26
C GLY A 41 11.33 -2.10 -16.39
N LEU A 42 11.66 -1.58 -15.20
CA LEU A 42 12.60 -2.24 -14.28
C LEU A 42 11.95 -3.30 -13.38
N GLY A 43 10.68 -3.64 -13.62
CA GLY A 43 10.00 -4.69 -12.86
C GLY A 43 9.48 -4.27 -11.49
N LYS A 44 9.25 -2.98 -11.25
CA LYS A 44 8.73 -2.48 -9.98
C LYS A 44 7.39 -3.10 -9.62
N THR A 45 6.44 -3.10 -10.55
CA THR A 45 5.12 -3.69 -10.35
C THR A 45 5.21 -5.19 -10.12
N THR A 46 6.05 -5.89 -10.88
CA THR A 46 6.29 -7.31 -10.69
C THR A 46 6.82 -7.60 -9.28
N TYR A 47 7.79 -6.83 -8.83
CA TYR A 47 8.32 -6.94 -7.48
C TYR A 47 7.24 -6.66 -6.42
N ALA A 48 6.50 -5.56 -6.59
CA ALA A 48 5.47 -5.14 -5.62
C ALA A 48 4.36 -6.18 -5.48
N THR A 49 3.84 -6.70 -6.59
CA THR A 49 2.79 -7.73 -6.55
C THR A 49 3.29 -9.03 -5.91
N ARG A 50 4.53 -9.37 -6.17
CA ARG A 50 5.14 -10.57 -5.59
C ARG A 50 5.31 -10.49 -4.09
N ILE A 51 5.91 -9.40 -3.62
CA ILE A 51 6.14 -9.24 -2.19
C ILE A 51 4.83 -9.11 -1.43
N ALA A 52 3.83 -8.48 -2.03
CA ALA A 52 2.50 -8.39 -1.45
C ALA A 52 1.87 -9.78 -1.27
N LEU A 53 2.00 -10.64 -2.28
CA LEU A 53 1.49 -12.00 -2.21
C LEU A 53 2.27 -12.85 -1.19
N GLN A 54 3.59 -12.78 -1.21
CA GLN A 54 4.45 -13.59 -0.35
C GLN A 54 4.33 -13.22 1.13
N ARG A 55 4.18 -11.94 1.43
CA ARG A 55 4.15 -11.42 2.81
C ARG A 55 2.76 -11.01 3.28
N ASN A 56 1.74 -11.29 2.49
CA ASN A 56 0.35 -10.92 2.79
C ASN A 56 0.21 -9.40 3.05
N TYR A 57 0.70 -8.59 2.13
CA TYR A 57 0.53 -7.15 2.17
C TYR A 57 -0.73 -6.74 1.41
N VAL A 58 -1.33 -5.62 1.78
CA VAL A 58 -2.42 -5.00 1.02
C VAL A 58 -1.83 -4.36 -0.24
N TYR A 59 -2.33 -4.73 -1.40
CA TYR A 59 -1.86 -4.17 -2.67
C TYR A 59 -2.98 -3.38 -3.34
N LEU A 60 -2.71 -2.11 -3.62
CA LEU A 60 -3.62 -1.21 -4.31
C LEU A 60 -2.92 -0.67 -5.55
N ARG A 61 -3.66 -0.55 -6.64
CA ARG A 61 -3.13 0.01 -7.88
C ARG A 61 -3.97 1.19 -8.30
N LEU A 62 -3.33 2.34 -8.49
CA LEU A 62 -3.99 3.53 -8.99
C LEU A 62 -4.14 3.47 -10.51
N GLU A 63 -5.16 4.14 -11.01
CA GLU A 63 -5.45 4.29 -12.42
C GLU A 63 -5.66 5.78 -12.73
N ALA A 64 -5.70 6.13 -14.01
CA ALA A 64 -5.94 7.49 -14.44
C ALA A 64 -7.28 8.05 -13.92
N THR A 65 -8.26 7.17 -13.72
CA THR A 65 -9.60 7.52 -13.22
C THR A 65 -9.75 7.42 -11.71
N SER A 66 -8.69 7.07 -10.99
CA SER A 66 -8.74 6.92 -9.52
C SER A 66 -9.12 8.23 -8.84
N THR A 67 -9.99 8.11 -7.85
CA THR A 67 -10.46 9.21 -7.01
C THR A 67 -10.25 8.85 -5.55
N PRO A 68 -10.35 9.80 -4.61
CA PRO A 68 -10.36 9.44 -3.19
C PRO A 68 -11.40 8.38 -2.83
N LYS A 69 -12.57 8.44 -3.46
CA LYS A 69 -13.62 7.44 -3.24
C LYS A 69 -13.23 6.06 -3.74
N SER A 70 -12.75 5.94 -4.98
CA SER A 70 -12.35 4.65 -5.55
C SER A 70 -11.15 4.08 -4.79
N PHE A 71 -10.21 4.92 -4.40
CA PHE A 71 -9.07 4.51 -3.57
C PHE A 71 -9.54 3.97 -2.22
N THR A 72 -10.47 4.67 -1.57
CA THR A 72 -11.01 4.25 -0.27
C THR A 72 -11.73 2.91 -0.37
N ILE A 73 -12.49 2.68 -1.43
CA ILE A 73 -13.15 1.39 -1.70
C ILE A 73 -12.12 0.28 -1.91
N GLN A 74 -11.07 0.53 -2.69
CA GLN A 74 -9.98 -0.43 -2.85
C GLN A 74 -9.30 -0.73 -1.50
N LEU A 75 -9.08 0.30 -0.70
CA LEU A 75 -8.41 0.15 0.59
C LEU A 75 -9.21 -0.73 1.56
N ILE A 76 -10.49 -0.46 1.74
CA ILE A 76 -11.33 -1.28 2.63
C ILE A 76 -11.45 -2.72 2.11
N THR A 77 -11.56 -2.89 0.81
CA THR A 77 -11.60 -4.22 0.20
C THR A 77 -10.29 -4.98 0.43
N GLY A 78 -9.16 -4.30 0.24
CA GLY A 78 -7.84 -4.89 0.48
C GLY A 78 -7.61 -5.24 1.95
N ILE A 79 -8.05 -4.40 2.87
CA ILE A 79 -7.96 -4.67 4.32
C ILE A 79 -8.81 -5.89 4.69
N TYR A 80 -10.02 -5.98 4.16
CA TYR A 80 -10.90 -7.13 4.43
C TYR A 80 -10.31 -8.43 3.88
N ASN A 81 -9.70 -8.39 2.69
CA ASN A 81 -8.98 -9.54 2.15
C ASN A 81 -7.79 -9.94 3.04
N TYR A 82 -7.05 -8.95 3.53
CA TYR A 82 -5.95 -9.18 4.47
C TYR A 82 -6.42 -9.88 5.75
N LEU A 83 -7.61 -9.52 6.24
CA LEU A 83 -8.21 -10.09 7.46
C LEU A 83 -8.99 -11.37 7.21
N ASN A 84 -9.07 -11.86 5.97
CA ASN A 84 -9.90 -12.99 5.56
C ASN A 84 -11.38 -12.80 5.92
N LEU A 85 -11.86 -11.56 5.79
CA LEU A 85 -13.25 -11.20 6.00
C LEU A 85 -13.95 -10.99 4.66
N GLU A 86 -15.22 -11.36 4.60
CA GLU A 86 -16.07 -11.13 3.43
C GLU A 86 -16.91 -9.86 3.62
N TYR A 87 -17.38 -9.30 2.50
CA TYR A 87 -18.33 -8.18 2.48
C TYR A 87 -17.84 -6.93 3.20
N PRO A 88 -16.85 -6.23 2.63
CA PRO A 88 -16.43 -4.94 3.19
C PRO A 88 -17.61 -3.95 3.22
N PRO A 89 -17.77 -3.16 4.30
CA PRO A 89 -18.89 -2.24 4.42
C PRO A 89 -18.70 -1.01 3.53
N LEU A 90 -19.34 -1.00 2.38
CA LEU A 90 -19.20 0.07 1.37
C LEU A 90 -20.30 1.13 1.47
N TYR A 91 -21.15 1.09 2.48
CA TYR A 91 -22.22 2.06 2.67
C TYR A 91 -21.74 3.34 3.34
N GLY A 92 -22.43 4.44 3.03
CA GLY A 92 -22.13 5.74 3.60
C GLY A 92 -21.23 6.60 2.71
N THR A 93 -20.77 7.71 3.27
CA THR A 93 -19.90 8.64 2.56
C THR A 93 -18.48 8.09 2.42
N THR A 94 -17.71 8.65 1.50
CA THR A 94 -16.28 8.33 1.37
C THR A 94 -15.56 8.50 2.70
N ASN A 95 -15.83 9.57 3.42
CA ASN A 95 -15.23 9.83 4.73
C ASN A 95 -15.60 8.74 5.76
N ALA A 96 -16.86 8.29 5.76
CA ALA A 96 -17.28 7.21 6.64
C ALA A 96 -16.57 5.90 6.35
N ILE A 97 -16.43 5.55 5.07
CA ILE A 97 -15.69 4.35 4.66
C ILE A 97 -14.22 4.48 5.01
N PHE A 98 -13.63 5.65 4.78
CA PHE A 98 -12.23 5.90 5.12
C PHE A 98 -11.96 5.76 6.62
N ARG A 99 -12.87 6.24 7.47
CA ARG A 99 -12.76 6.06 8.92
C ARG A 99 -12.80 4.59 9.33
N ARG A 100 -13.61 3.78 8.67
CA ARG A 100 -13.62 2.33 8.89
C ARG A 100 -12.28 1.70 8.53
N CYS A 101 -11.67 2.16 7.43
CA CYS A 101 -10.30 1.74 7.08
C CYS A 101 -9.31 2.08 8.19
N MET A 102 -9.35 3.31 8.67
CA MET A 102 -8.43 3.78 9.71
C MET A 102 -8.61 3.00 11.01
N ASP A 103 -9.85 2.71 11.40
CA ASP A 103 -10.15 1.92 12.59
C ASP A 103 -9.57 0.51 12.49
N GLU A 104 -9.69 -0.15 11.33
CA GLU A 104 -9.11 -1.47 11.11
C GLU A 104 -7.59 -1.44 11.09
N ILE A 105 -7.00 -0.41 10.49
CA ILE A 105 -5.54 -0.25 10.46
C ILE A 105 -5.00 -0.06 11.88
N GLU A 106 -5.67 0.70 12.73
CA GLU A 106 -5.25 0.89 14.13
C GLU A 106 -5.23 -0.41 14.93
N LYS A 107 -6.15 -1.33 14.62
CA LYS A 107 -6.20 -2.63 15.28
C LYS A 107 -5.10 -3.59 14.83
N HIS A 108 -4.44 -3.30 13.71
CA HIS A 108 -3.47 -4.19 13.07
C HIS A 108 -2.20 -3.40 12.72
N GLU A 109 -1.36 -3.14 13.72
CA GLU A 109 -0.18 -2.29 13.60
C GLU A 109 0.86 -2.77 12.58
N ASP A 110 0.84 -4.05 12.23
CA ASP A 110 1.82 -4.63 11.31
C ASP A 110 1.35 -4.63 9.85
N ILE A 111 0.24 -3.95 9.56
CA ILE A 111 -0.28 -3.90 8.20
C ILE A 111 0.67 -3.11 7.29
N VAL A 112 0.94 -3.68 6.12
CA VAL A 112 1.73 -3.02 5.07
C VAL A 112 0.85 -2.85 3.84
N ILE A 113 0.80 -1.61 3.36
CA ILE A 113 -0.02 -1.23 2.21
C ILE A 113 0.90 -0.78 1.08
N ILE A 114 0.81 -1.44 -0.06
CA ILE A 114 1.52 -1.04 -1.27
C ILE A 114 0.56 -0.29 -2.17
N VAL A 115 0.93 0.92 -2.58
CA VAL A 115 0.19 1.72 -3.54
C VAL A 115 1.00 1.84 -4.82
N ASP A 116 0.60 1.09 -5.83
CA ASP A 116 1.28 1.06 -7.13
C ASP A 116 0.72 2.13 -8.08
N GLU A 117 1.52 2.54 -9.06
CA GLU A 117 1.21 3.59 -10.02
C GLU A 117 0.96 4.94 -9.34
N ILE A 118 1.82 5.26 -8.37
CA ILE A 118 1.67 6.47 -7.55
C ILE A 118 1.67 7.78 -8.37
N ASP A 119 2.24 7.76 -9.56
CA ASP A 119 2.28 8.93 -10.45
C ASP A 119 0.89 9.52 -10.69
N TYR A 120 -0.15 8.70 -10.72
CA TYR A 120 -1.52 9.17 -10.86
C TYR A 120 -1.99 10.02 -9.68
N ALA A 121 -1.46 9.79 -8.49
CA ALA A 121 -1.80 10.58 -7.31
C ALA A 121 -1.10 11.94 -7.31
N PHE A 122 0.07 12.07 -7.91
CA PHE A 122 0.80 13.33 -7.93
C PHE A 122 0.04 14.45 -8.64
N LYS A 123 -0.88 14.12 -9.53
CA LYS A 123 -1.73 15.07 -10.25
C LYS A 123 -3.05 15.34 -9.53
N GLN A 124 -3.32 14.67 -8.41
CA GLN A 124 -4.56 14.78 -7.66
C GLN A 124 -4.25 15.04 -6.18
N PRO A 125 -4.20 16.32 -5.77
CA PRO A 125 -3.82 16.67 -4.39
C PRO A 125 -4.67 15.99 -3.33
N GLN A 126 -5.97 15.82 -3.56
CA GLN A 126 -6.86 15.18 -2.57
C GLN A 126 -6.57 13.69 -2.40
N LEU A 127 -6.26 13.00 -3.49
CA LEU A 127 -5.87 11.59 -3.43
C LEU A 127 -4.56 11.42 -2.68
N LEU A 128 -3.60 12.28 -2.96
CA LEU A 128 -2.31 12.27 -2.26
C LEU A 128 -2.46 12.58 -0.77
N ARG A 129 -3.34 13.51 -0.40
CA ARG A 129 -3.66 13.80 1.00
C ARG A 129 -4.31 12.61 1.70
N THR A 130 -5.20 11.90 1.03
CA THR A 130 -5.82 10.70 1.58
C THR A 130 -4.77 9.63 1.91
N ILE A 131 -3.82 9.42 1.02
CA ILE A 131 -2.70 8.49 1.25
C ILE A 131 -1.85 8.97 2.43
N ARG A 132 -1.54 10.27 2.46
CA ARG A 132 -0.75 10.89 3.53
C ARG A 132 -1.42 10.73 4.90
N ASP A 133 -2.74 10.84 4.97
CA ASP A 133 -3.46 10.70 6.24
C ASP A 133 -3.25 9.31 6.85
N ILE A 134 -3.15 8.27 6.03
CA ILE A 134 -2.84 6.92 6.51
C ILE A 134 -1.46 6.89 7.16
N VAL A 135 -0.47 7.47 6.51
CA VAL A 135 0.92 7.51 7.01
C VAL A 135 1.03 8.31 8.30
N ASP A 136 0.39 9.48 8.34
CA ASP A 136 0.54 10.43 9.44
C ASP A 136 -0.24 10.01 10.70
N ASN A 137 -1.32 9.25 10.53
CA ASN A 137 -2.27 8.97 11.63
C ASN A 137 -2.32 7.50 12.04
N THR A 138 -1.50 6.64 11.46
CA THR A 138 -1.44 5.22 11.82
C THR A 138 0.00 4.73 11.92
N ALA A 139 0.17 3.54 12.49
CA ALA A 139 1.45 2.84 12.49
C ALA A 139 1.65 1.96 11.24
N ALA A 140 0.72 1.98 10.29
CA ALA A 140 0.84 1.22 9.06
C ALA A 140 2.07 1.65 8.24
N ILE A 141 2.59 0.71 7.49
CA ILE A 141 3.64 0.99 6.51
C ILE A 141 2.97 1.16 5.16
N VAL A 142 3.27 2.26 4.48
CA VAL A 142 2.80 2.54 3.12
C VAL A 142 4.01 2.59 2.20
N ILE A 143 4.00 1.77 1.17
CA ILE A 143 5.05 1.71 0.16
C ILE A 143 4.45 2.23 -1.15
N LEU A 144 5.02 3.32 -1.65
CA LEU A 144 4.62 3.93 -2.92
C LEU A 144 5.50 3.39 -4.04
N VAL A 145 4.86 2.98 -5.12
CA VAL A 145 5.58 2.38 -6.26
C VAL A 145 5.35 3.17 -7.54
#